data_042b1a1423295ff5a29c404575b35919
#
_entry.id   042b1a1423295ff5a29c404575b35919
#
_cell.length_a   1.000
_cell.length_b   1.000
_cell.length_c   1.000
_cell.angle_alpha   90.00
_cell.angle_beta   90.00
_cell.angle_gamma   90.00
#
_symmetry.space_group_name_H-M   'P 1'
#
loop_
_entity.id
_entity.type
_entity.pdbx_description
1 polymer ?
#
loop_
_entity_poly.entity_id
_entity_poly.type
_entity_poly.pdbx_seq_one_letter_code
_entity_poly.pdbx_strand_id
1 'polypeptide(L)'
;MGVAAAGTAVGASALGLAGCSSSGGSGGQAWGKEAEVVIVGFGGAGACAAISAADAGASVLVLEKNAEAEHLCNTVMSGGIFHSPDQDGDKEALKEYLRAMFSGENLPTKTEGESSPRYIDGIVDKFAEYEPKNVEFMQSLDPDYNVIERGGAAFPSFPGAEASKYKSYNSSYGKAATGPKFPTLDMPKEDTAAGLAFFNCLKAGVSARSEKIEIDYGMRGSKLLINDAGEVIGLVALQGEEEVRVKATKAVILTCGGFEYSEDMRRAFLEGQGITGWAFYGTTSNEGDGIRMGCEVGAQLAKVGKAASRLIWACPDVVKNGMNVGSITDSVGGAGTIVVNAEGRRFMNEVLITKDPSRYFSYKNAVHMDIEKLEFPNTPSYMIIDETKRTSGPLVNITLSTCGFGVIPWDESNQTAVDNGWLIKADSIEELAEKIRDSHDDNKGRMSPEVLVETMEKYQAMVESGVDEEFGRSSKTKDPISGEEVDKGFQPIDTPPFYAMPLVAGGPNTKGGLQTDGDRHVVNWNNEIIPRLYSAGEMSSVFKFVYQGGGNLTECIVCGRIAGENAAAETAWEGK
;
A
#
# COMPACT_ATOMS: atom_id res chain seq x y z
N MET A 1 34.89 64.48 3.30
CA MET A 1 33.96 64.61 2.17
C MET A 1 32.76 63.74 2.45
N GLY A 2 31.64 64.42 2.76
CA GLY A 2 30.44 63.78 3.25
C GLY A 2 29.66 63.06 2.17
N VAL A 3 29.04 61.94 2.55
CA VAL A 3 27.96 61.31 1.78
C VAL A 3 26.71 61.33 2.65
N ALA A 4 25.71 62.03 2.15
CA ALA A 4 24.40 62.20 2.78
C ALA A 4 23.62 60.87 2.69
N ALA A 5 23.07 60.44 3.82
CA ALA A 5 22.08 59.35 3.89
C ALA A 5 20.69 59.94 3.68
N ALA A 6 20.02 59.52 2.62
CA ALA A 6 18.60 59.78 2.40
C ALA A 6 17.76 58.70 3.09
N GLY A 7 17.06 59.09 4.16
CA GLY A 7 16.08 58.23 4.83
C GLY A 7 14.76 58.22 4.05
N THR A 8 14.31 57.03 3.65
CA THR A 8 12.94 56.78 3.16
C THR A 8 12.08 56.34 4.32
N ALA A 9 11.14 57.18 4.70
CA ALA A 9 10.09 56.85 5.65
C ALA A 9 9.10 55.88 5.01
N VAL A 10 8.98 54.69 5.58
CA VAL A 10 7.92 53.74 5.24
C VAL A 10 6.68 54.06 6.06
N GLY A 11 5.65 54.57 5.39
CA GLY A 11 4.36 54.84 5.99
C GLY A 11 3.65 53.53 6.36
N ALA A 12 3.33 53.37 7.63
CA ALA A 12 2.45 52.33 8.12
C ALA A 12 1.01 52.62 7.66
N SER A 13 0.54 51.88 6.67
CA SER A 13 -0.88 51.83 6.31
C SER A 13 -1.60 50.90 7.27
N ALA A 14 -2.40 51.45 8.18
CA ALA A 14 -3.34 50.71 8.99
C ALA A 14 -4.44 50.14 8.07
N LEU A 15 -4.40 48.85 7.80
CA LEU A 15 -5.51 48.11 7.21
C LEU A 15 -6.60 48.01 8.28
N GLY A 16 -7.62 48.83 8.14
CA GLY A 16 -8.84 48.72 8.90
C GLY A 16 -9.55 47.42 8.61
N LEU A 17 -9.72 46.59 9.61
CA LEU A 17 -10.66 45.49 9.62
C LEU A 17 -12.09 46.06 9.49
N ALA A 18 -12.55 46.16 8.24
CA ALA A 18 -13.97 46.34 7.98
C ALA A 18 -14.66 45.01 8.26
N GLY A 19 -15.28 44.91 9.42
CA GLY A 19 -16.20 43.80 9.72
C GLY A 19 -17.38 43.88 8.75
N CYS A 20 -17.40 43.03 7.76
CA CYS A 20 -18.61 42.73 7.02
C CYS A 20 -19.49 41.84 7.89
N SER A 21 -20.38 42.46 8.69
CA SER A 21 -21.58 41.80 9.19
C SER A 21 -22.52 41.59 7.99
N SER A 22 -22.36 40.55 7.24
CA SER A 22 -23.41 40.04 6.36
C SER A 22 -24.36 39.20 7.21
N SER A 23 -25.44 39.81 7.67
CA SER A 23 -26.68 39.15 8.02
C SER A 23 -27.29 38.59 6.72
N GLY A 24 -26.71 37.52 6.18
CA GLY A 24 -27.27 36.72 5.13
C GLY A 24 -27.84 35.48 5.79
N GLY A 25 -29.17 35.29 5.69
CA GLY A 25 -29.85 34.11 6.18
C GLY A 25 -29.18 32.84 5.69
N SER A 26 -29.10 31.83 6.51
CA SER A 26 -28.62 30.50 6.23
C SER A 26 -29.56 29.77 5.24
N GLY A 27 -29.50 30.19 3.97
CA GLY A 27 -29.93 29.34 2.88
C GLY A 27 -28.89 28.24 2.71
N GLY A 28 -28.94 27.21 3.55
CA GLY A 28 -28.09 26.05 3.39
C GLY A 28 -28.30 25.49 2.00
N GLN A 29 -27.23 25.36 1.21
CA GLN A 29 -27.30 24.69 -0.08
C GLN A 29 -27.97 23.33 0.11
N ALA A 30 -28.98 23.00 -0.73
CA ALA A 30 -29.77 21.79 -0.59
C ALA A 30 -28.90 20.52 -0.67
N TRP A 31 -29.30 19.49 0.04
CA TRP A 31 -28.69 18.18 -0.08
C TRP A 31 -29.02 17.59 -1.47
N GLY A 32 -27.99 17.14 -2.19
CA GLY A 32 -28.15 16.51 -3.49
C GLY A 32 -28.45 15.01 -3.36
N LYS A 33 -27.91 14.37 -2.33
CA LYS A 33 -28.11 12.94 -2.02
C LYS A 33 -28.19 12.72 -0.50
N GLU A 34 -28.81 11.60 -0.13
CA GLU A 34 -28.95 11.21 1.30
C GLU A 34 -28.95 9.69 1.45
N ALA A 35 -28.26 9.18 2.48
CA ALA A 35 -28.32 7.80 2.94
C ALA A 35 -28.14 7.76 4.47
N GLU A 36 -28.42 6.62 5.11
CA GLU A 36 -28.09 6.45 6.52
C GLU A 36 -26.59 6.37 6.73
N VAL A 37 -25.90 5.55 5.95
CA VAL A 37 -24.44 5.41 5.98
C VAL A 37 -23.86 5.81 4.61
N VAL A 38 -22.92 6.76 4.60
CA VAL A 38 -22.20 7.15 3.40
C VAL A 38 -20.76 6.65 3.49
N ILE A 39 -20.32 5.90 2.47
CA ILE A 39 -18.97 5.32 2.40
C ILE A 39 -18.21 6.00 1.27
N VAL A 40 -16.98 6.45 1.54
CA VAL A 40 -16.13 7.11 0.53
C VAL A 40 -14.99 6.18 0.14
N GLY A 41 -15.04 5.70 -1.12
CA GLY A 41 -14.13 4.73 -1.71
C GLY A 41 -14.70 3.32 -1.80
N PHE A 42 -14.70 2.74 -3.03
CA PHE A 42 -15.19 1.39 -3.32
C PHE A 42 -14.05 0.40 -3.52
N GLY A 43 -13.10 0.35 -2.56
CA GLY A 43 -12.09 -0.72 -2.46
C GLY A 43 -12.57 -1.88 -1.59
N GLY A 44 -11.65 -2.78 -1.21
CA GLY A 44 -11.98 -3.93 -0.35
C GLY A 44 -12.63 -3.55 0.97
N ALA A 45 -12.11 -2.51 1.66
CA ALA A 45 -12.66 -2.05 2.93
C ALA A 45 -14.04 -1.41 2.77
N GLY A 46 -14.23 -0.59 1.72
CA GLY A 46 -15.53 0.04 1.44
C GLY A 46 -16.62 -0.97 1.09
N ALA A 47 -16.28 -1.98 0.29
CA ALA A 47 -17.21 -3.06 -0.04
C ALA A 47 -17.60 -3.88 1.21
N CYS A 48 -16.65 -4.25 2.07
CA CYS A 48 -16.93 -4.95 3.33
C CYS A 48 -17.79 -4.10 4.27
N ALA A 49 -17.51 -2.79 4.38
CA ALA A 49 -18.30 -1.87 5.18
C ALA A 49 -19.74 -1.73 4.66
N ALA A 50 -19.90 -1.61 3.33
CA ALA A 50 -21.21 -1.52 2.69
C ALA A 50 -22.07 -2.78 2.95
N ILE A 51 -21.48 -3.96 2.76
CA ILE A 51 -22.13 -5.24 3.02
C ILE A 51 -22.61 -5.31 4.48
N SER A 52 -21.71 -5.04 5.44
CA SER A 52 -22.03 -5.16 6.86
C SER A 52 -23.04 -4.11 7.34
N ALA A 53 -22.96 -2.88 6.82
CA ALA A 53 -23.96 -1.85 7.15
C ALA A 53 -25.34 -2.20 6.58
N ALA A 54 -25.42 -2.73 5.36
CA ALA A 54 -26.67 -3.17 4.74
C ALA A 54 -27.27 -4.39 5.47
N ASP A 55 -26.44 -5.34 5.91
CA ASP A 55 -26.88 -6.50 6.70
C ASP A 55 -27.38 -6.07 8.07
N ALA A 56 -26.82 -5.03 8.68
CA ALA A 56 -27.32 -4.39 9.89
C ALA A 56 -28.57 -3.53 9.67
N GLY A 57 -29.09 -3.43 8.44
CA GLY A 57 -30.38 -2.80 8.11
C GLY A 57 -30.30 -1.40 7.53
N ALA A 58 -29.13 -0.76 7.47
CA ALA A 58 -28.98 0.61 6.98
C ALA A 58 -29.09 0.71 5.44
N SER A 59 -29.57 1.86 4.96
CA SER A 59 -29.38 2.28 3.58
C SER A 59 -27.95 2.83 3.42
N VAL A 60 -27.28 2.44 2.34
CA VAL A 60 -25.87 2.72 2.11
C VAL A 60 -25.66 3.40 0.76
N LEU A 61 -24.93 4.52 0.74
CA LEU A 61 -24.43 5.13 -0.47
C LEU A 61 -22.90 5.06 -0.48
N VAL A 62 -22.34 4.43 -1.49
CA VAL A 62 -20.91 4.36 -1.73
C VAL A 62 -20.51 5.35 -2.80
N LEU A 63 -19.55 6.23 -2.52
CA LEU A 63 -18.99 7.19 -3.48
C LEU A 63 -17.62 6.68 -3.95
N GLU A 64 -17.48 6.45 -5.25
CA GLU A 64 -16.22 6.05 -5.88
C GLU A 64 -15.78 7.12 -6.89
N LYS A 65 -14.53 7.60 -6.77
CA LYS A 65 -14.03 8.70 -7.60
C LYS A 65 -13.76 8.33 -9.06
N ASN A 66 -13.41 7.07 -9.31
CA ASN A 66 -13.17 6.59 -10.67
C ASN A 66 -14.50 6.25 -11.37
N ALA A 67 -14.52 6.33 -12.70
CA ALA A 67 -15.60 5.75 -13.47
C ALA A 67 -15.62 4.22 -13.32
N GLU A 68 -16.78 3.59 -13.45
CA GLU A 68 -16.93 2.14 -13.25
C GLU A 68 -15.98 1.31 -14.13
N ALA A 69 -15.88 1.68 -15.42
CA ALA A 69 -15.02 1.00 -16.39
C ALA A 69 -13.52 1.18 -16.11
N GLU A 70 -13.14 2.17 -15.30
CA GLU A 70 -11.76 2.50 -14.95
C GLU A 70 -11.43 2.17 -13.48
N HIS A 71 -12.36 1.49 -12.79
CA HIS A 71 -12.23 1.23 -11.36
C HIS A 71 -11.21 0.14 -11.07
N LEU A 72 -9.94 0.53 -11.04
CA LEU A 72 -8.78 -0.32 -10.74
C LEU A 72 -8.21 0.03 -9.36
N CYS A 73 -8.80 -0.54 -8.29
CA CYS A 73 -8.36 -0.29 -6.91
C CYS A 73 -7.21 -1.22 -6.49
N ASN A 74 -6.52 -0.87 -5.39
CA ASN A 74 -5.42 -1.68 -4.83
C ASN A 74 -5.84 -3.12 -4.54
N THR A 75 -7.09 -3.34 -4.15
CA THR A 75 -7.63 -4.68 -3.89
C THR A 75 -7.60 -5.55 -5.14
N VAL A 76 -8.04 -5.03 -6.28
CA VAL A 76 -8.00 -5.72 -7.59
C VAL A 76 -6.57 -6.05 -8.00
N MET A 77 -5.65 -5.10 -7.83
CA MET A 77 -4.25 -5.23 -8.25
C MET A 77 -3.39 -6.07 -7.29
N SER A 78 -3.95 -6.54 -6.18
CA SER A 78 -3.24 -7.28 -5.12
C SER A 78 -3.05 -8.76 -5.44
N GLY A 79 -2.24 -9.44 -4.61
CA GLY A 79 -2.11 -10.91 -4.65
C GLY A 79 -3.31 -11.70 -4.13
N GLY A 80 -4.38 -11.05 -3.69
CA GLY A 80 -5.59 -11.72 -3.19
C GLY A 80 -5.40 -12.53 -1.92
N ILE A 81 -4.36 -12.23 -1.14
CA ILE A 81 -4.01 -12.97 0.07
C ILE A 81 -4.65 -12.32 1.28
N PHE A 82 -5.29 -13.12 2.12
CA PHE A 82 -5.81 -12.67 3.41
C PHE A 82 -5.63 -13.74 4.49
N HIS A 83 -5.79 -13.36 5.74
CA HIS A 83 -5.62 -14.24 6.89
C HIS A 83 -6.98 -14.66 7.44
N SER A 84 -7.03 -15.90 7.92
CA SER A 84 -8.15 -16.46 8.68
C SER A 84 -7.59 -17.58 9.57
N PRO A 85 -7.16 -17.27 10.81
CA PRO A 85 -6.77 -18.29 11.78
C PRO A 85 -7.87 -19.32 11.97
N ASP A 86 -7.52 -20.56 12.33
CA ASP A 86 -8.53 -21.58 12.62
C ASP A 86 -9.41 -21.16 13.80
N GLN A 87 -10.72 -21.38 13.69
CA GLN A 87 -11.67 -21.00 14.75
C GLN A 87 -11.49 -21.82 16.04
N ASP A 88 -10.83 -22.98 15.98
CA ASP A 88 -10.47 -23.82 17.12
C ASP A 88 -9.07 -23.52 17.67
N GLY A 89 -8.38 -22.51 17.15
CA GLY A 89 -7.12 -21.99 17.67
C GLY A 89 -7.29 -21.34 19.04
N ASP A 90 -6.20 -21.24 19.80
CA ASP A 90 -6.21 -20.55 21.09
C ASP A 90 -6.36 -19.04 20.89
N LYS A 91 -7.48 -18.50 21.40
CA LYS A 91 -7.85 -17.08 21.22
C LYS A 91 -6.89 -16.13 21.94
N GLU A 92 -6.38 -16.49 23.11
CA GLU A 92 -5.43 -15.63 23.84
C GLU A 92 -4.06 -15.64 23.16
N ALA A 93 -3.63 -16.81 22.65
CA ALA A 93 -2.44 -16.89 21.82
C ALA A 93 -2.57 -16.06 20.53
N LEU A 94 -3.75 -16.05 19.90
CA LEU A 94 -4.02 -15.19 18.75
C LEU A 94 -3.88 -13.71 19.12
N LYS A 95 -4.40 -13.29 20.26
CA LYS A 95 -4.25 -11.91 20.74
C LYS A 95 -2.78 -11.54 21.01
N GLU A 96 -2.00 -12.46 21.57
CA GLU A 96 -0.55 -12.24 21.76
C GLU A 96 0.17 -12.05 20.43
N TYR A 97 -0.11 -12.90 19.45
CA TYR A 97 0.46 -12.80 18.10
C TYR A 97 0.08 -11.48 17.42
N LEU A 98 -1.21 -11.13 17.44
CA LEU A 98 -1.71 -9.87 16.86
C LEU A 98 -1.14 -8.64 17.56
N ARG A 99 -0.97 -8.67 18.89
CA ARG A 99 -0.34 -7.58 19.64
C ARG A 99 1.10 -7.37 19.18
N ALA A 100 1.87 -8.45 19.02
CA ALA A 100 3.24 -8.37 18.49
C ALA A 100 3.26 -7.82 17.05
N MET A 101 2.31 -8.24 16.21
CA MET A 101 2.18 -7.77 14.83
C MET A 101 1.86 -6.27 14.76
N PHE A 102 0.91 -5.79 15.54
CA PHE A 102 0.42 -4.41 15.45
C PHE A 102 1.35 -3.41 16.15
N SER A 103 2.04 -3.81 17.22
CA SER A 103 3.05 -2.98 17.89
C SER A 103 4.40 -2.99 17.16
N GLY A 104 4.68 -4.03 16.37
CA GLY A 104 6.00 -4.25 15.76
C GLY A 104 7.05 -4.68 16.77
N GLU A 105 6.65 -5.09 17.96
CA GLU A 105 7.53 -5.48 19.05
C GLU A 105 7.43 -6.98 19.32
N ASN A 106 8.45 -7.71 18.92
CA ASN A 106 8.74 -9.05 19.45
C ASN A 106 9.66 -8.95 20.67
N LEU A 107 9.63 -7.85 21.41
CA LEU A 107 10.60 -7.61 22.47
C LEU A 107 9.99 -7.91 23.84
N PRO A 108 10.64 -8.75 24.65
CA PRO A 108 10.26 -8.98 26.04
C PRO A 108 10.54 -7.77 26.95
N THR A 109 10.78 -6.60 26.39
CA THR A 109 11.25 -5.40 27.09
C THR A 109 10.15 -4.39 27.34
N LYS A 110 8.95 -4.84 27.74
CA LYS A 110 8.08 -3.91 28.49
C LYS A 110 8.71 -3.72 29.85
N THR A 111 9.15 -2.51 30.12
CA THR A 111 9.45 -2.10 31.49
C THR A 111 8.15 -2.26 32.30
N GLU A 112 8.24 -2.85 33.47
CA GLU A 112 7.08 -3.02 34.35
C GLU A 112 6.40 -1.64 34.54
N GLY A 113 5.14 -1.51 34.08
CA GLY A 113 4.39 -0.25 34.10
C GLY A 113 4.17 0.43 32.76
N GLU A 114 4.79 0.00 31.64
CA GLU A 114 4.43 0.48 30.31
C GLU A 114 3.15 -0.21 29.81
N SER A 115 2.09 0.58 29.65
CA SER A 115 0.87 0.13 28.99
C SER A 115 1.09 0.00 27.48
N SER A 116 0.47 -0.99 26.86
CA SER A 116 0.31 -1.02 25.38
C SER A 116 -0.26 0.31 24.92
N PRO A 117 0.10 0.80 23.71
CA PRO A 117 -0.56 1.96 23.14
C PRO A 117 -2.07 1.80 23.24
N ARG A 118 -2.74 2.81 23.74
CA ARG A 118 -4.17 2.84 24.16
C ARG A 118 -5.15 2.13 23.22
N TYR A 119 -4.86 2.13 21.89
CA TYR A 119 -5.78 1.58 20.88
C TYR A 119 -5.41 0.17 20.40
N ILE A 120 -4.23 -0.35 20.72
CA ILE A 120 -3.81 -1.67 20.23
C ILE A 120 -4.64 -2.77 20.85
N ASP A 121 -4.90 -2.73 22.14
CA ASP A 121 -5.65 -3.80 22.82
C ASP A 121 -7.09 -3.89 22.31
N GLY A 122 -7.79 -2.78 22.12
CA GLY A 122 -9.12 -2.78 21.53
C GLY A 122 -9.15 -3.34 20.10
N ILE A 123 -8.15 -3.00 19.28
CA ILE A 123 -8.02 -3.53 17.92
C ILE A 123 -7.69 -5.03 17.93
N VAL A 124 -6.80 -5.48 18.83
CA VAL A 124 -6.44 -6.89 19.00
C VAL A 124 -7.64 -7.73 19.37
N ASP A 125 -8.46 -7.26 20.32
CA ASP A 125 -9.68 -7.97 20.75
C ASP A 125 -10.65 -8.15 19.57
N LYS A 126 -10.88 -7.10 18.79
CA LYS A 126 -11.75 -7.14 17.60
C LYS A 126 -11.18 -8.05 16.51
N PHE A 127 -9.89 -7.98 16.22
CA PHE A 127 -9.27 -8.91 15.26
C PHE A 127 -9.41 -10.36 15.71
N ALA A 128 -9.14 -10.67 16.96
CA ALA A 128 -9.30 -12.02 17.50
C ALA A 128 -10.75 -12.54 17.48
N GLU A 129 -11.74 -11.65 17.38
CA GLU A 129 -13.14 -12.00 17.21
C GLU A 129 -13.54 -12.22 15.74
N TYR A 130 -13.07 -11.35 14.83
CA TYR A 130 -13.52 -11.29 13.43
C TYR A 130 -12.65 -12.09 12.48
N GLU A 131 -11.31 -12.04 12.64
CA GLU A 131 -10.35 -12.60 11.70
C GLU A 131 -10.51 -14.11 11.47
N PRO A 132 -10.77 -14.96 12.50
CA PRO A 132 -11.01 -16.40 12.31
C PRO A 132 -12.22 -16.73 11.42
N LYS A 133 -13.12 -15.78 11.22
CA LYS A 133 -14.34 -15.93 10.42
C LYS A 133 -14.19 -15.37 8.99
N ASN A 134 -13.00 -14.92 8.59
CA ASN A 134 -12.83 -14.25 7.30
C ASN A 134 -13.11 -15.17 6.10
N VAL A 135 -12.68 -16.44 6.15
CA VAL A 135 -12.99 -17.42 5.09
C VAL A 135 -14.51 -17.64 5.00
N GLU A 136 -15.16 -17.87 6.13
CA GLU A 136 -16.62 -18.06 6.20
C GLU A 136 -17.36 -16.84 5.65
N PHE A 137 -16.98 -15.63 6.06
CA PHE A 137 -17.57 -14.39 5.55
C PHE A 137 -17.43 -14.30 4.02
N MET A 138 -16.23 -14.45 3.48
CA MET A 138 -16.01 -14.35 2.04
C MET A 138 -16.80 -15.41 1.26
N GLN A 139 -16.81 -16.66 1.70
CA GLN A 139 -17.56 -17.75 1.06
C GLN A 139 -19.08 -17.57 1.17
N SER A 140 -19.58 -16.87 2.18
CA SER A 140 -21.01 -16.57 2.31
C SER A 140 -21.50 -15.54 1.28
N LEU A 141 -20.59 -14.72 0.70
CA LEU A 141 -20.94 -13.70 -0.29
C LEU A 141 -21.15 -14.29 -1.69
N ASP A 142 -20.40 -15.34 -2.03
CA ASP A 142 -20.50 -16.02 -3.31
C ASP A 142 -20.13 -17.51 -3.13
N PRO A 143 -21.06 -18.45 -3.37
CA PRO A 143 -20.82 -19.86 -3.17
C PRO A 143 -19.77 -20.48 -4.11
N ASP A 144 -19.48 -19.83 -5.24
CA ASP A 144 -18.46 -20.28 -6.20
C ASP A 144 -17.05 -19.80 -5.80
N TYR A 145 -16.96 -18.87 -4.83
CA TYR A 145 -15.68 -18.36 -4.38
C TYR A 145 -14.88 -19.41 -3.62
N ASN A 146 -13.64 -19.60 -4.05
CA ASN A 146 -12.73 -20.58 -3.49
C ASN A 146 -11.54 -19.91 -2.78
N VAL A 147 -11.04 -20.59 -1.75
CA VAL A 147 -9.82 -20.20 -1.03
C VAL A 147 -8.82 -21.35 -1.06
N ILE A 148 -7.56 -21.02 -1.30
CA ILE A 148 -6.46 -21.98 -1.34
C ILE A 148 -5.53 -21.66 -0.17
N GLU A 149 -5.42 -22.59 0.79
CA GLU A 149 -4.52 -22.42 1.93
C GLU A 149 -3.09 -22.23 1.44
N ARG A 150 -2.43 -21.22 1.98
CA ARG A 150 -1.08 -20.84 1.58
C ARG A 150 -0.03 -21.17 2.64
N GLY A 151 -0.33 -20.95 3.90
CA GLY A 151 0.61 -21.19 4.99
C GLY A 151 0.19 -20.53 6.30
N GLY A 152 1.03 -20.72 7.32
CA GLY A 152 0.82 -20.25 8.68
C GLY A 152 1.32 -18.84 8.95
N ALA A 153 1.66 -18.60 10.22
CA ALA A 153 2.22 -17.32 10.69
C ALA A 153 3.54 -16.97 9.99
N ALA A 154 3.63 -15.76 9.43
CA ALA A 154 4.87 -15.30 8.79
C ALA A 154 5.99 -15.03 9.80
N PHE A 155 5.64 -14.84 11.08
CA PHE A 155 6.57 -14.63 12.18
C PHE A 155 6.40 -15.72 13.24
N PRO A 156 6.91 -16.94 12.97
CA PRO A 156 6.74 -18.09 13.88
C PRO A 156 7.44 -17.90 15.24
N SER A 157 8.35 -16.94 15.34
CA SER A 157 9.01 -16.56 16.60
C SER A 157 8.19 -15.62 17.48
N PHE A 158 7.10 -15.05 16.98
CA PHE A 158 6.24 -14.19 17.78
C PHE A 158 5.43 -14.99 18.80
N PRO A 159 5.15 -14.43 19.98
CA PRO A 159 4.29 -15.08 20.97
C PRO A 159 2.96 -15.51 20.37
N GLY A 160 2.47 -16.67 20.72
CA GLY A 160 1.17 -17.18 20.28
C GLY A 160 1.11 -17.69 18.83
N ALA A 161 2.19 -17.60 18.03
CA ALA A 161 2.17 -17.93 16.60
C ALA A 161 1.69 -19.36 16.32
N GLU A 162 2.17 -20.37 17.06
CA GLU A 162 1.80 -21.77 16.87
C GLU A 162 0.40 -22.07 17.42
N ALA A 163 0.12 -21.70 18.67
CA ALA A 163 -1.12 -22.05 19.34
C ALA A 163 -2.34 -21.33 18.74
N SER A 164 -2.16 -20.17 18.11
CA SER A 164 -3.23 -19.45 17.40
C SER A 164 -3.70 -20.15 16.12
N LYS A 165 -3.00 -21.16 15.64
CA LYS A 165 -3.24 -21.81 14.35
C LYS A 165 -3.44 -20.80 13.21
N TYR A 166 -2.55 -19.81 13.15
CA TYR A 166 -2.64 -18.71 12.19
C TYR A 166 -2.48 -19.22 10.77
N LYS A 167 -3.38 -18.83 9.88
CA LYS A 167 -3.40 -19.26 8.47
C LYS A 167 -3.62 -18.10 7.52
N SER A 168 -3.10 -18.28 6.30
CA SER A 168 -3.33 -17.39 5.16
C SER A 168 -3.85 -18.17 3.96
N TYR A 169 -4.64 -17.47 3.13
CA TYR A 169 -5.32 -18.05 1.98
C TYR A 169 -5.15 -17.16 0.74
N ASN A 170 -5.05 -17.79 -0.44
CA ASN A 170 -5.20 -17.12 -1.73
C ASN A 170 -6.65 -17.17 -2.18
N SER A 171 -7.10 -16.10 -2.82
CA SER A 171 -8.43 -15.97 -3.41
C SER A 171 -8.47 -16.52 -4.83
N SER A 172 -9.52 -17.27 -5.20
CA SER A 172 -9.68 -17.84 -6.52
C SER A 172 -11.15 -18.17 -6.80
N TYR A 173 -11.54 -18.23 -8.08
CA TYR A 173 -12.76 -18.90 -8.51
C TYR A 173 -12.47 -20.25 -9.20
N GLY A 174 -11.22 -20.48 -9.54
CA GLY A 174 -10.75 -21.73 -10.12
C GLY A 174 -9.87 -22.53 -9.16
N LYS A 175 -8.97 -23.33 -9.72
CA LYS A 175 -8.00 -24.12 -8.96
C LYS A 175 -6.64 -23.43 -8.81
N ALA A 176 -6.41 -22.35 -9.54
CA ALA A 176 -5.13 -21.65 -9.55
C ALA A 176 -5.03 -20.65 -8.40
N ALA A 177 -3.90 -20.66 -7.70
CA ALA A 177 -3.60 -19.68 -6.66
C ALA A 177 -3.15 -18.31 -7.23
N THR A 178 -2.74 -18.28 -8.49
CA THR A 178 -2.30 -17.09 -9.23
C THR A 178 -3.19 -16.88 -10.44
N GLY A 179 -3.47 -15.61 -10.76
CA GLY A 179 -4.25 -15.23 -11.92
C GLY A 179 -3.56 -15.51 -13.26
N PRO A 180 -4.30 -15.39 -14.36
CA PRO A 180 -3.76 -15.46 -15.69
C PRO A 180 -2.79 -14.31 -15.94
N LYS A 181 -1.97 -14.45 -16.98
CA LYS A 181 -1.15 -13.35 -17.48
C LYS A 181 -2.05 -12.27 -18.08
N PHE A 182 -1.71 -11.02 -17.82
CA PHE A 182 -2.45 -9.85 -18.32
C PHE A 182 -3.97 -9.92 -18.06
N PRO A 183 -4.39 -9.97 -16.78
CA PRO A 183 -5.80 -10.02 -16.42
C PRO A 183 -6.53 -8.74 -16.84
N THR A 184 -7.83 -8.85 -17.14
CA THR A 184 -8.70 -7.71 -17.41
C THR A 184 -9.89 -7.68 -16.45
N LEU A 185 -10.49 -6.49 -16.26
CA LEU A 185 -11.61 -6.33 -15.33
C LEU A 185 -12.90 -7.04 -15.79
N ASP A 186 -13.04 -7.29 -17.09
CA ASP A 186 -14.20 -7.87 -17.75
C ASP A 186 -14.06 -9.37 -18.04
N MET A 187 -12.94 -9.99 -17.61
CA MET A 187 -12.74 -11.42 -17.82
C MET A 187 -13.77 -12.26 -17.04
N PRO A 188 -14.11 -13.48 -17.53
CA PRO A 188 -15.03 -14.38 -16.85
C PRO A 188 -14.63 -14.64 -15.39
N LYS A 189 -15.62 -14.60 -14.49
CA LYS A 189 -15.40 -14.78 -13.03
C LYS A 189 -14.59 -16.06 -12.72
N GLU A 190 -14.94 -17.16 -13.39
CA GLU A 190 -14.33 -18.49 -13.22
C GLU A 190 -12.84 -18.56 -13.59
N ASP A 191 -12.35 -17.59 -14.37
CA ASP A 191 -10.95 -17.51 -14.77
C ASP A 191 -10.12 -16.60 -13.85
N THR A 192 -10.77 -15.99 -12.84
CA THR A 192 -10.11 -15.04 -11.97
C THR A 192 -9.45 -15.67 -10.76
N ALA A 193 -8.32 -15.11 -10.33
CA ALA A 193 -7.63 -15.43 -9.10
C ALA A 193 -7.02 -14.16 -8.48
N ALA A 194 -6.34 -14.30 -7.35
CA ALA A 194 -5.69 -13.21 -6.66
C ALA A 194 -6.65 -12.06 -6.30
N GLY A 195 -6.20 -10.81 -6.39
CA GLY A 195 -6.98 -9.63 -5.99
C GLY A 195 -8.25 -9.44 -6.81
N LEU A 196 -8.25 -9.80 -8.08
CA LEU A 196 -9.43 -9.73 -8.92
C LEU A 196 -10.52 -10.70 -8.46
N ALA A 197 -10.17 -11.95 -8.11
CA ALA A 197 -11.11 -12.90 -7.53
C ALA A 197 -11.64 -12.43 -6.17
N PHE A 198 -10.76 -11.92 -5.32
CA PHE A 198 -11.16 -11.36 -4.03
C PHE A 198 -12.18 -10.23 -4.19
N PHE A 199 -11.94 -9.29 -5.10
CA PHE A 199 -12.83 -8.17 -5.31
C PHE A 199 -14.12 -8.56 -6.02
N ASN A 200 -14.09 -9.52 -6.95
CA ASN A 200 -15.30 -10.07 -7.58
C ASN A 200 -16.23 -10.71 -6.56
N CYS A 201 -15.70 -11.41 -5.57
CA CYS A 201 -16.48 -11.95 -4.45
C CYS A 201 -17.18 -10.83 -3.66
N LEU A 202 -16.45 -9.76 -3.32
CA LEU A 202 -17.05 -8.59 -2.65
C LEU A 202 -18.12 -7.91 -3.52
N LYS A 203 -17.87 -7.76 -4.83
CA LYS A 203 -18.86 -7.21 -5.77
C LYS A 203 -20.13 -8.06 -5.82
N ALA A 204 -20.02 -9.40 -5.80
CA ALA A 204 -21.17 -10.29 -5.71
C ALA A 204 -21.97 -10.05 -4.43
N GLY A 205 -21.28 -9.92 -3.29
CA GLY A 205 -21.90 -9.60 -2.00
C GLY A 205 -22.64 -8.26 -1.99
N VAL A 206 -22.05 -7.22 -2.59
CA VAL A 206 -22.69 -5.89 -2.74
C VAL A 206 -23.89 -5.98 -3.67
N SER A 207 -23.76 -6.65 -4.82
CA SER A 207 -24.84 -6.80 -5.80
C SER A 207 -26.05 -7.54 -5.24
N ALA A 208 -25.83 -8.53 -4.38
CA ALA A 208 -26.90 -9.25 -3.68
C ALA A 208 -27.70 -8.36 -2.70
N ARG A 209 -27.19 -7.16 -2.39
CA ARG A 209 -27.81 -6.16 -1.49
C ARG A 209 -28.14 -4.85 -2.21
N SER A 210 -28.32 -4.89 -3.51
CA SER A 210 -28.60 -3.70 -4.34
C SER A 210 -29.88 -2.93 -3.97
N GLU A 211 -30.79 -3.52 -3.22
CA GLU A 211 -31.96 -2.81 -2.66
C GLU A 211 -31.57 -1.83 -1.53
N LYS A 212 -30.41 -2.00 -0.90
CA LYS A 212 -29.91 -1.18 0.21
C LYS A 212 -28.63 -0.45 -0.11
N ILE A 213 -27.83 -0.93 -1.05
CA ILE A 213 -26.53 -0.37 -1.42
C ILE A 213 -26.62 0.27 -2.81
N GLU A 214 -26.40 1.58 -2.87
CA GLU A 214 -26.19 2.34 -4.11
C GLU A 214 -24.71 2.68 -4.24
N ILE A 215 -24.15 2.59 -5.45
CA ILE A 215 -22.78 3.00 -5.76
C ILE A 215 -22.82 4.12 -6.79
N ASP A 216 -22.22 5.25 -6.45
CA ASP A 216 -22.02 6.37 -7.37
C ASP A 216 -20.55 6.42 -7.81
N TYR A 217 -20.32 6.05 -9.04
CA TYR A 217 -19.03 6.19 -9.68
C TYR A 217 -18.83 7.61 -10.24
N GLY A 218 -17.57 8.06 -10.35
CA GLY A 218 -17.22 9.41 -10.76
C GLY A 218 -17.48 10.47 -9.68
N MET A 219 -17.69 10.05 -8.42
CA MET A 219 -18.00 10.90 -7.28
C MET A 219 -16.83 10.92 -6.29
N ARG A 220 -16.01 11.96 -6.33
CA ARG A 220 -14.86 12.13 -5.43
C ARG A 220 -15.27 12.83 -4.14
N GLY A 221 -15.13 12.15 -2.97
CA GLY A 221 -15.25 12.81 -1.67
C GLY A 221 -14.19 13.91 -1.51
N SER A 222 -14.61 15.11 -1.09
CA SER A 222 -13.76 16.29 -1.06
C SER A 222 -13.63 16.92 0.33
N LYS A 223 -14.74 17.06 1.07
CA LYS A 223 -14.75 17.75 2.35
C LYS A 223 -15.84 17.20 3.27
N LEU A 224 -15.50 16.89 4.51
CA LEU A 224 -16.49 16.50 5.52
C LEU A 224 -17.30 17.72 5.99
N LEU A 225 -18.58 17.50 6.27
CA LEU A 225 -19.50 18.48 6.82
C LEU A 225 -19.81 18.13 8.27
N ILE A 226 -19.63 19.11 9.16
CA ILE A 226 -19.90 18.96 10.59
C ILE A 226 -21.00 19.93 11.02
N ASN A 227 -21.80 19.53 12.00
CA ASN A 227 -22.80 20.39 12.64
C ASN A 227 -22.19 21.17 13.83
N ASP A 228 -22.99 22.02 14.45
CA ASP A 228 -22.56 22.84 15.60
C ASP A 228 -22.17 22.00 16.84
N ALA A 229 -22.59 20.75 16.91
CA ALA A 229 -22.18 19.80 17.95
C ALA A 229 -20.85 19.10 17.66
N GLY A 230 -20.24 19.37 16.49
CA GLY A 230 -19.00 18.72 16.06
C GLY A 230 -19.21 17.31 15.47
N GLU A 231 -20.44 16.89 15.17
CA GLU A 231 -20.74 15.61 14.57
C GLU A 231 -20.61 15.68 13.05
N VAL A 232 -20.06 14.64 12.42
CA VAL A 232 -20.02 14.50 10.98
C VAL A 232 -21.40 14.14 10.46
N ILE A 233 -22.00 15.02 9.63
CA ILE A 233 -23.38 14.88 9.10
C ILE A 233 -23.44 14.60 7.61
N GLY A 234 -22.29 14.44 6.97
CA GLY A 234 -22.18 14.21 5.54
C GLY A 234 -20.89 14.77 4.96
N LEU A 235 -20.87 14.97 3.68
CA LEU A 235 -19.72 15.49 2.96
C LEU A 235 -20.11 16.26 1.69
N VAL A 236 -19.16 17.00 1.16
CA VAL A 236 -19.17 17.50 -0.22
C VAL A 236 -18.42 16.50 -1.07
N ALA A 237 -19.03 16.04 -2.15
CA ALA A 237 -18.40 15.27 -3.20
C ALA A 237 -18.30 16.11 -4.48
N LEU A 238 -17.36 15.76 -5.37
CA LEU A 238 -17.18 16.37 -6.66
C LEU A 238 -17.59 15.36 -7.76
N GLN A 239 -18.49 15.77 -8.63
CA GLN A 239 -18.82 15.09 -9.86
C GLN A 239 -18.26 15.92 -11.04
N GLY A 240 -17.04 15.56 -11.47
CA GLY A 240 -16.26 16.48 -12.29
C GLY A 240 -15.89 17.75 -11.50
N GLU A 241 -16.39 18.91 -11.95
CA GLU A 241 -16.20 20.21 -11.27
C GLU A 241 -17.42 20.62 -10.39
N GLU A 242 -18.52 19.86 -10.45
CA GLU A 242 -19.74 20.17 -9.71
C GLU A 242 -19.68 19.65 -8.28
N GLU A 243 -20.00 20.51 -7.31
CA GLU A 243 -20.13 20.15 -5.91
C GLU A 243 -21.52 19.56 -5.62
N VAL A 244 -21.55 18.35 -5.08
CA VAL A 244 -22.74 17.66 -4.62
C VAL A 244 -22.65 17.45 -3.10
N ARG A 245 -23.63 17.99 -2.36
CA ARG A 245 -23.72 17.76 -0.92
C ARG A 245 -24.41 16.43 -0.64
N VAL A 246 -23.73 15.55 0.07
CA VAL A 246 -24.22 14.21 0.43
C VAL A 246 -24.45 14.15 1.93
N LYS A 247 -25.70 13.88 2.32
CA LYS A 247 -26.10 13.76 3.72
C LYS A 247 -25.94 12.31 4.21
N ALA A 248 -25.30 12.16 5.36
CA ALA A 248 -25.25 10.89 6.09
C ALA A 248 -26.06 11.04 7.38
N THR A 249 -27.19 10.37 7.48
CA THR A 249 -28.06 10.54 8.68
C THR A 249 -27.54 9.78 9.89
N LYS A 250 -26.71 8.75 9.70
CA LYS A 250 -26.05 8.01 10.78
C LYS A 250 -24.55 8.25 10.83
N ALA A 251 -23.80 7.94 9.75
CA ALA A 251 -22.35 8.06 9.78
C ALA A 251 -21.72 8.17 8.40
N VAL A 252 -20.48 8.66 8.36
CA VAL A 252 -19.57 8.61 7.21
C VAL A 252 -18.43 7.64 7.51
N ILE A 253 -18.12 6.74 6.57
CA ILE A 253 -16.99 5.82 6.64
C ILE A 253 -15.98 6.17 5.54
N LEU A 254 -14.74 6.49 5.91
CA LEU A 254 -13.66 6.78 4.99
C LEU A 254 -12.86 5.51 4.68
N THR A 255 -12.78 5.14 3.39
CA THR A 255 -12.09 3.94 2.87
C THR A 255 -11.31 4.23 1.59
N CYS A 256 -10.73 5.45 1.50
CA CYS A 256 -10.18 6.04 0.28
C CYS A 256 -8.77 5.55 -0.11
N GLY A 257 -8.23 4.50 0.53
CA GLY A 257 -6.86 4.04 0.29
C GLY A 257 -5.79 4.96 0.90
N GLY A 258 -4.55 4.86 0.41
CA GLY A 258 -3.40 5.56 0.94
C GLY A 258 -3.09 6.89 0.24
N PHE A 259 -1.79 7.27 0.29
CA PHE A 259 -1.32 8.55 -0.25
C PHE A 259 -0.17 8.40 -1.26
N GLU A 260 -0.10 7.28 -1.96
CA GLU A 260 0.98 6.89 -2.86
C GLU A 260 1.28 7.94 -3.93
N TYR A 261 0.24 8.63 -4.42
CA TYR A 261 0.32 9.62 -5.49
C TYR A 261 -0.02 11.04 -5.03
N SER A 262 0.15 11.33 -3.72
CA SER A 262 0.15 12.67 -3.15
C SER A 262 1.58 13.15 -2.96
N GLU A 263 2.02 14.14 -3.73
CA GLU A 263 3.38 14.70 -3.63
C GLU A 263 3.67 15.23 -2.22
N ASP A 264 2.77 16.05 -1.68
CA ASP A 264 2.93 16.66 -0.36
C ASP A 264 3.05 15.62 0.75
N MET A 265 2.19 14.58 0.73
CA MET A 265 2.22 13.54 1.76
C MET A 265 3.46 12.63 1.61
N ARG A 266 3.89 12.33 0.39
CA ARG A 266 5.14 11.59 0.18
C ARG A 266 6.34 12.38 0.72
N ARG A 267 6.42 13.69 0.44
CA ARG A 267 7.49 14.55 0.98
C ARG A 267 7.46 14.64 2.49
N ALA A 268 6.26 14.73 3.07
CA ALA A 268 6.09 14.88 4.52
C ALA A 268 6.34 13.59 5.29
N PHE A 269 5.99 12.43 4.73
CA PHE A 269 5.87 11.20 5.50
C PHE A 269 6.87 10.10 5.10
N LEU A 270 7.33 10.01 3.84
CA LEU A 270 8.23 8.95 3.43
C LEU A 270 9.69 9.33 3.69
N GLU A 271 10.44 8.37 4.21
CA GLU A 271 11.88 8.51 4.42
C GLU A 271 12.64 8.57 3.09
N GLY A 272 13.83 9.15 3.10
CA GLY A 272 14.70 9.25 1.93
C GLY A 272 14.20 10.27 0.91
N GLN A 273 14.38 9.96 -0.37
CA GLN A 273 13.92 10.82 -1.46
C GLN A 273 12.43 10.55 -1.75
N GLY A 274 11.54 11.06 -0.92
CA GLY A 274 10.10 10.77 -0.91
C GLY A 274 9.37 10.83 -2.26
N ILE A 275 9.90 11.55 -3.27
CA ILE A 275 9.34 11.62 -4.62
C ILE A 275 10.05 10.67 -5.56
N THR A 276 11.36 10.84 -5.78
CA THR A 276 12.13 10.09 -6.77
C THR A 276 12.70 8.79 -6.24
N GLY A 277 12.89 8.67 -4.92
CA GLY A 277 13.40 7.46 -4.25
C GLY A 277 12.34 6.41 -3.92
N TRP A 278 11.07 6.67 -4.28
CA TRP A 278 9.93 5.79 -4.05
C TRP A 278 9.05 5.65 -5.28
N ALA A 279 8.52 4.44 -5.49
CA ALA A 279 7.47 4.18 -6.47
C ALA A 279 6.44 3.21 -5.90
N PHE A 280 5.25 3.16 -6.52
CA PHE A 280 4.18 2.24 -6.10
C PHE A 280 3.61 1.52 -7.30
N TYR A 281 3.19 0.27 -7.10
CA TYR A 281 2.64 -0.60 -8.13
C TYR A 281 1.17 -0.97 -7.92
N GLY A 282 0.51 -0.30 -6.99
CA GLY A 282 -0.95 -0.33 -6.82
C GLY A 282 -1.65 0.67 -7.75
N THR A 283 -2.91 0.97 -7.43
CA THR A 283 -3.67 1.96 -8.17
C THR A 283 -3.01 3.34 -8.15
N THR A 284 -3.07 4.04 -9.26
CA THR A 284 -2.61 5.43 -9.36
C THR A 284 -3.61 6.44 -8.78
N SER A 285 -4.75 5.96 -8.26
CA SER A 285 -5.83 6.81 -7.74
C SER A 285 -5.69 7.17 -6.26
N ASN A 286 -4.73 6.61 -5.52
CA ASN A 286 -4.54 6.90 -4.10
C ASN A 286 -3.77 8.21 -3.88
N GLU A 287 -4.50 9.29 -3.62
CA GLU A 287 -3.98 10.66 -3.50
C GLU A 287 -4.10 11.24 -2.07
N GLY A 288 -4.45 10.39 -1.09
CA GLY A 288 -4.59 10.81 0.31
C GLY A 288 -5.88 11.58 0.63
N ASP A 289 -6.90 11.49 -0.21
CA ASP A 289 -8.15 12.26 -0.07
C ASP A 289 -8.80 12.08 1.31
N GLY A 290 -8.99 10.84 1.74
CA GLY A 290 -9.61 10.55 3.03
C GLY A 290 -8.77 10.97 4.23
N ILE A 291 -7.44 10.87 4.13
CA ILE A 291 -6.53 11.35 5.18
C ILE A 291 -6.67 12.87 5.32
N ARG A 292 -6.70 13.59 4.20
CA ARG A 292 -6.89 15.06 4.17
C ARG A 292 -8.21 15.47 4.79
N MET A 293 -9.31 14.84 4.35
CA MET A 293 -10.64 15.11 4.90
C MET A 293 -10.71 14.88 6.42
N GLY A 294 -10.11 13.79 6.91
CA GLY A 294 -10.05 13.51 8.35
C GLY A 294 -9.23 14.55 9.12
N CYS A 295 -8.06 14.94 8.60
CA CYS A 295 -7.22 15.96 9.22
C CYS A 295 -7.92 17.33 9.30
N GLU A 296 -8.72 17.71 8.29
CA GLU A 296 -9.47 18.97 8.28
C GLU A 296 -10.50 19.07 9.42
N VAL A 297 -11.01 17.96 9.90
CA VAL A 297 -11.92 17.89 11.06
C VAL A 297 -11.21 17.52 12.37
N GLY A 298 -9.87 17.58 12.38
CA GLY A 298 -9.06 17.41 13.59
C GLY A 298 -8.65 15.97 13.92
N ALA A 299 -8.79 15.03 12.99
CA ALA A 299 -8.37 13.66 13.22
C ALA A 299 -6.87 13.54 13.54
N GLN A 300 -6.56 12.68 14.48
CA GLN A 300 -5.21 12.27 14.81
C GLN A 300 -4.65 11.36 13.71
N LEU A 301 -3.37 11.55 13.36
CA LEU A 301 -2.65 10.62 12.52
C LEU A 301 -2.07 9.46 13.34
N ALA A 302 -2.27 8.26 12.87
CA ALA A 302 -1.52 7.09 13.31
C ALA A 302 -0.10 7.11 12.73
N LYS A 303 0.70 6.07 12.98
CA LYS A 303 2.04 6.00 12.41
C LYS A 303 1.97 6.00 10.88
N VAL A 304 2.45 7.07 10.28
CA VAL A 304 2.69 7.22 8.84
C VAL A 304 4.19 7.12 8.54
N GLY A 305 4.59 7.16 7.28
CA GLY A 305 6.00 7.15 6.90
C GLY A 305 6.57 5.78 6.58
N LYS A 306 5.70 4.81 6.32
CA LYS A 306 6.08 3.47 5.89
C LYS A 306 5.23 3.00 4.71
N ALA A 307 5.75 2.05 3.95
CA ALA A 307 5.03 1.29 2.95
C ALA A 307 5.26 -0.22 3.18
N ALA A 308 4.45 -1.06 2.56
CA ALA A 308 4.71 -2.49 2.46
C ALA A 308 5.81 -2.72 1.41
N SER A 309 7.06 -2.31 1.68
CA SER A 309 8.05 -2.02 0.67
C SER A 309 8.98 -3.17 0.31
N ARG A 310 9.56 -3.03 -0.88
CA ARG A 310 10.62 -3.83 -1.51
C ARG A 310 11.53 -2.89 -2.27
N LEU A 311 12.50 -3.44 -3.01
CA LEU A 311 13.08 -2.78 -4.17
C LEU A 311 12.27 -3.15 -5.40
N ILE A 312 11.85 -2.15 -6.16
CA ILE A 312 11.03 -2.30 -7.37
C ILE A 312 11.55 -1.42 -8.50
N TRP A 313 11.20 -1.80 -9.71
CA TRP A 313 11.43 -0.94 -10.87
C TRP A 313 10.33 0.13 -10.95
N ALA A 314 10.72 1.36 -11.35
CA ALA A 314 9.83 2.47 -11.63
C ALA A 314 9.90 2.83 -13.13
N CYS A 315 8.74 2.85 -13.81
CA CYS A 315 8.69 3.16 -15.23
C CYS A 315 8.97 4.66 -15.46
N PRO A 316 9.96 5.03 -16.26
CA PRO A 316 10.26 6.45 -16.53
C PRO A 316 9.17 7.12 -17.38
N ASP A 317 8.45 6.36 -18.21
CA ASP A 317 7.50 6.88 -19.20
C ASP A 317 6.06 6.94 -18.70
N VAL A 318 5.76 6.30 -17.55
CA VAL A 318 4.42 6.32 -16.95
C VAL A 318 4.47 7.12 -15.65
N VAL A 319 3.89 8.32 -15.70
CA VAL A 319 3.97 9.31 -14.62
C VAL A 319 2.57 9.69 -14.14
N LYS A 320 2.38 9.73 -12.84
CA LYS A 320 1.16 10.25 -12.18
C LYS A 320 1.56 11.31 -11.16
N ASN A 321 1.00 12.51 -11.28
CA ASN A 321 1.28 13.65 -10.38
C ASN A 321 2.80 13.93 -10.23
N GLY A 322 3.56 13.87 -11.34
CA GLY A 322 5.01 14.08 -11.32
C GLY A 322 5.83 12.92 -10.74
N MET A 323 5.22 11.78 -10.47
CA MET A 323 5.85 10.61 -9.85
C MET A 323 5.76 9.38 -10.73
N ASN A 324 6.88 8.67 -10.90
CA ASN A 324 6.93 7.47 -11.73
C ASN A 324 6.11 6.33 -11.11
N VAL A 325 5.38 5.62 -11.95
CA VAL A 325 4.60 4.44 -11.56
C VAL A 325 5.51 3.22 -11.51
N GLY A 326 5.44 2.45 -10.43
CA GLY A 326 6.26 1.26 -10.23
C GLY A 326 5.63 -0.03 -10.72
N SER A 327 6.43 -1.09 -10.78
CA SER A 327 5.97 -2.46 -10.97
C SER A 327 6.68 -3.43 -10.04
N ILE A 328 6.00 -4.54 -9.69
CA ILE A 328 6.63 -5.63 -8.92
C ILE A 328 7.73 -6.27 -9.77
N THR A 329 8.94 -6.30 -9.22
CA THR A 329 10.11 -6.90 -9.85
C THR A 329 10.43 -8.22 -9.13
N ASP A 330 9.72 -9.28 -9.51
CA ASP A 330 9.80 -10.60 -8.83
C ASP A 330 11.15 -11.31 -9.07
N SER A 331 11.90 -10.90 -10.09
CA SER A 331 13.21 -11.46 -10.42
C SER A 331 14.33 -10.99 -9.48
N VAL A 332 14.14 -9.92 -8.71
CA VAL A 332 15.16 -9.38 -7.80
C VAL A 332 15.52 -10.44 -6.74
N GLY A 333 16.82 -10.70 -6.58
CA GLY A 333 17.34 -11.71 -5.65
C GLY A 333 17.20 -13.14 -6.13
N GLY A 334 16.78 -13.37 -7.39
CA GLY A 334 16.78 -14.68 -8.04
C GLY A 334 18.16 -15.08 -8.56
N ALA A 335 18.25 -16.32 -9.09
CA ALA A 335 19.45 -16.78 -9.78
C ALA A 335 19.80 -15.91 -10.99
N GLY A 336 21.07 -15.66 -11.22
CA GLY A 336 21.54 -14.80 -12.30
C GLY A 336 21.20 -13.31 -12.11
N THR A 337 21.04 -12.87 -10.85
CA THR A 337 20.82 -11.45 -10.53
C THR A 337 21.66 -11.03 -9.34
N ILE A 338 22.21 -9.81 -9.37
CA ILE A 338 22.72 -9.09 -8.20
C ILE A 338 22.11 -7.70 -8.14
N VAL A 339 22.15 -7.06 -6.99
CA VAL A 339 21.75 -5.67 -6.84
C VAL A 339 22.94 -4.86 -6.34
N VAL A 340 23.27 -3.82 -7.08
CA VAL A 340 24.33 -2.88 -6.71
C VAL A 340 23.75 -1.49 -6.43
N ASN A 341 24.43 -0.73 -5.60
CA ASN A 341 24.09 0.66 -5.30
C ASN A 341 24.49 1.61 -6.45
N ALA A 342 24.27 2.89 -6.25
CA ALA A 342 24.59 3.91 -7.26
C ALA A 342 26.10 3.99 -7.63
N GLU A 343 26.99 3.48 -6.77
CA GLU A 343 28.43 3.45 -7.01
C GLU A 343 28.91 2.14 -7.69
N GLY A 344 28.05 1.10 -7.76
CA GLY A 344 28.39 -0.21 -8.33
C GLY A 344 28.70 -1.30 -7.31
N ARG A 345 28.47 -1.07 -6.00
CA ARG A 345 28.74 -2.04 -4.92
C ARG A 345 27.48 -2.78 -4.50
N ARG A 346 27.58 -4.07 -4.20
CA ARG A 346 26.55 -4.77 -3.43
C ARG A 346 26.44 -4.15 -2.05
N PHE A 347 25.26 -4.16 -1.45
CA PHE A 347 24.99 -3.54 -0.16
C PHE A 347 24.06 -4.34 0.75
N MET A 348 23.58 -5.50 0.32
CA MET A 348 22.72 -6.38 1.10
C MET A 348 22.62 -7.78 0.52
N ASN A 349 22.02 -8.68 1.28
CA ASN A 349 21.56 -9.98 0.79
C ASN A 349 20.30 -9.79 -0.05
N GLU A 350 20.40 -9.94 -1.37
CA GLU A 350 19.33 -9.65 -2.32
C GLU A 350 18.11 -10.58 -2.18
N VAL A 351 18.30 -11.80 -1.68
CA VAL A 351 17.18 -12.73 -1.45
C VAL A 351 16.17 -12.17 -0.47
N LEU A 352 16.62 -11.38 0.52
CA LEU A 352 15.75 -10.77 1.51
C LEU A 352 14.85 -9.66 0.93
N ILE A 353 15.14 -9.14 -0.28
CA ILE A 353 14.27 -8.17 -0.96
C ILE A 353 12.86 -8.76 -1.17
N THR A 354 12.77 -10.02 -1.51
CA THR A 354 11.50 -10.71 -1.77
C THR A 354 11.03 -11.61 -0.62
N LYS A 355 11.94 -12.00 0.28
CA LYS A 355 11.68 -12.98 1.34
C LYS A 355 11.52 -12.38 2.73
N ASP A 356 11.86 -11.10 2.93
CA ASP A 356 11.58 -10.42 4.20
C ASP A 356 10.06 -10.30 4.42
N PRO A 357 9.48 -11.07 5.37
CA PRO A 357 8.05 -11.05 5.60
C PRO A 357 7.58 -9.70 6.19
N SER A 358 8.46 -8.98 6.90
CA SER A 358 8.14 -7.69 7.50
C SER A 358 8.08 -6.56 6.49
N ARG A 359 8.65 -6.76 5.29
CA ARG A 359 8.84 -5.70 4.29
C ARG A 359 9.60 -4.49 4.84
N TYR A 360 10.47 -4.73 5.80
CA TYR A 360 11.21 -3.67 6.49
C TYR A 360 12.67 -3.59 6.07
N PHE A 361 13.30 -4.74 5.86
CA PHE A 361 14.72 -4.86 5.55
C PHE A 361 15.10 -4.12 4.25
N SER A 362 14.43 -4.44 3.16
CA SER A 362 14.74 -3.85 1.85
C SER A 362 14.60 -2.33 1.84
N TYR A 363 13.52 -1.83 2.43
CA TYR A 363 13.25 -0.41 2.49
C TYR A 363 14.29 0.32 3.34
N LYS A 364 14.69 -0.22 4.50
CA LYS A 364 15.71 0.41 5.36
C LYS A 364 17.08 0.45 4.70
N ASN A 365 17.43 -0.58 3.95
CA ASN A 365 18.67 -0.56 3.16
C ASN A 365 18.60 0.43 1.99
N ALA A 366 17.47 0.51 1.29
CA ALA A 366 17.30 1.44 0.17
C ALA A 366 17.37 2.92 0.59
N VAL A 367 16.72 3.26 1.73
CA VAL A 367 16.68 4.65 2.24
C VAL A 367 17.80 4.97 3.24
N HIS A 368 18.82 4.11 3.32
CA HIS A 368 20.00 4.39 4.12
C HIS A 368 20.68 5.69 3.67
N MET A 369 20.90 6.60 4.61
CA MET A 369 21.58 7.86 4.37
C MET A 369 23.04 7.79 4.82
N ASP A 370 23.97 8.11 3.91
CA ASP A 370 25.36 8.39 4.27
C ASP A 370 25.41 9.78 4.91
N ILE A 371 25.66 9.83 6.21
CA ILE A 371 25.64 11.06 6.99
C ILE A 371 26.87 11.97 6.74
N GLU A 372 27.94 11.44 6.17
CA GLU A 372 29.13 12.24 5.84
C GLU A 372 28.94 12.96 4.51
N LYS A 373 28.38 12.26 3.51
CA LYS A 373 28.10 12.81 2.18
C LYS A 373 26.74 13.48 2.07
N LEU A 374 25.81 13.22 3.03
CA LEU A 374 24.40 13.62 2.98
C LEU A 374 23.68 13.10 1.72
N GLU A 375 23.95 11.86 1.37
CA GLU A 375 23.44 11.18 0.19
C GLU A 375 22.76 9.85 0.54
N PHE A 376 21.91 9.38 -0.37
CA PHE A 376 21.32 8.04 -0.33
C PHE A 376 22.05 7.14 -1.35
N PRO A 377 23.14 6.45 -0.96
CA PRO A 377 23.98 5.70 -1.91
C PRO A 377 23.24 4.52 -2.56
N ASN A 378 22.21 4.00 -1.91
CA ASN A 378 21.46 2.84 -2.36
C ASN A 378 20.19 3.20 -3.17
N THR A 379 19.99 4.50 -3.49
CA THR A 379 18.87 4.97 -4.31
C THR A 379 19.36 5.95 -5.38
N PRO A 380 19.17 5.62 -6.67
CA PRO A 380 18.73 4.33 -7.19
C PRO A 380 19.75 3.22 -6.96
N SER A 381 19.27 1.97 -6.92
CA SER A 381 20.09 0.78 -7.05
C SER A 381 19.85 0.14 -8.42
N TYR A 382 20.66 -0.85 -8.80
CA TYR A 382 20.56 -1.47 -10.12
C TYR A 382 20.59 -2.99 -9.99
N MET A 383 19.59 -3.66 -10.54
CA MET A 383 19.66 -5.10 -10.75
C MET A 383 20.47 -5.36 -12.03
N ILE A 384 21.59 -6.06 -11.89
CA ILE A 384 22.45 -6.47 -13.00
C ILE A 384 22.10 -7.90 -13.41
N ILE A 385 21.91 -8.10 -14.69
CA ILE A 385 21.58 -9.37 -15.32
C ILE A 385 22.29 -9.50 -16.68
N ASP A 386 22.25 -10.71 -17.22
CA ASP A 386 22.72 -11.01 -18.59
C ASP A 386 21.57 -11.41 -19.53
N GLU A 387 21.90 -11.76 -20.77
CA GLU A 387 20.94 -12.21 -21.78
C GLU A 387 20.24 -13.51 -21.40
N THR A 388 20.95 -14.42 -20.71
CA THR A 388 20.37 -15.67 -20.20
C THR A 388 19.21 -15.37 -19.25
N LYS A 389 19.44 -14.45 -18.30
CA LYS A 389 18.39 -14.05 -17.34
C LYS A 389 17.28 -13.28 -18.02
N ARG A 390 17.60 -12.34 -18.92
CA ARG A 390 16.60 -11.55 -19.66
C ARG A 390 15.61 -12.43 -20.43
N THR A 391 16.09 -13.51 -21.04
CA THR A 391 15.26 -14.44 -21.84
C THR A 391 14.58 -15.54 -21.05
N SER A 392 14.87 -15.69 -19.76
CA SER A 392 14.32 -16.78 -18.92
C SER A 392 12.86 -16.59 -18.49
N GLY A 393 12.26 -15.45 -18.79
CA GLY A 393 10.88 -15.09 -18.44
C GLY A 393 10.76 -13.62 -18.01
N PRO A 394 9.55 -13.15 -17.70
CA PRO A 394 9.32 -11.75 -17.38
C PRO A 394 10.06 -11.34 -16.10
N LEU A 395 10.70 -10.18 -16.16
CA LEU A 395 11.43 -9.60 -15.04
C LEU A 395 10.50 -8.94 -14.01
N VAL A 396 9.29 -8.58 -14.44
CA VAL A 396 8.23 -7.99 -13.61
C VAL A 396 7.03 -8.92 -13.52
N ASN A 397 6.15 -8.67 -12.57
CA ASN A 397 4.92 -9.46 -12.44
C ASN A 397 3.89 -9.03 -13.49
N ILE A 398 3.47 -9.97 -14.33
CA ILE A 398 2.48 -9.77 -15.40
C ILE A 398 1.11 -10.42 -15.12
N THR A 399 0.90 -10.91 -13.90
CA THR A 399 -0.37 -11.50 -13.47
C THR A 399 -1.16 -10.60 -12.51
N LEU A 400 -0.51 -9.57 -11.97
CA LEU A 400 -1.11 -8.60 -11.05
C LEU A 400 -0.35 -7.26 -11.13
N SER A 401 -0.77 -6.27 -10.37
CA SER A 401 -0.15 -4.94 -10.32
C SER A 401 -0.22 -4.15 -11.66
N THR A 402 0.57 -3.13 -11.78
CA THR A 402 0.58 -2.18 -12.92
C THR A 402 0.89 -2.81 -14.27
N CYS A 403 1.85 -3.74 -14.33
CA CYS A 403 2.15 -4.45 -15.58
C CYS A 403 1.11 -5.51 -15.90
N GLY A 404 0.58 -6.21 -14.90
CA GLY A 404 -0.47 -7.21 -15.10
C GLY A 404 -1.73 -6.59 -15.70
N PHE A 405 -2.17 -5.47 -15.19
CA PHE A 405 -3.37 -4.75 -15.67
C PHE A 405 -3.11 -3.73 -16.78
N GLY A 406 -1.94 -3.76 -17.42
CA GLY A 406 -1.65 -2.93 -18.59
C GLY A 406 -1.48 -1.44 -18.32
N VAL A 407 -1.37 -1.00 -17.06
CA VAL A 407 -1.03 0.40 -16.72
C VAL A 407 0.36 0.75 -17.24
N ILE A 408 1.29 -0.20 -17.14
CA ILE A 408 2.60 -0.14 -17.79
C ILE A 408 2.64 -1.26 -18.82
N PRO A 409 2.84 -0.97 -20.12
CA PRO A 409 2.93 -2.00 -21.15
C PRO A 409 4.19 -2.84 -20.93
N TRP A 410 4.05 -4.15 -20.85
CA TRP A 410 5.14 -5.10 -20.71
C TRP A 410 4.84 -6.36 -21.51
N ASP A 411 5.86 -7.05 -22.01
CA ASP A 411 5.73 -8.34 -22.69
C ASP A 411 6.49 -9.45 -21.95
N GLU A 412 6.15 -10.71 -22.22
CA GLU A 412 6.76 -11.86 -21.54
C GLU A 412 8.24 -12.02 -21.84
N SER A 413 8.71 -11.51 -22.98
CA SER A 413 10.11 -11.61 -23.43
C SER A 413 10.99 -10.48 -22.91
N ASN A 414 10.42 -9.48 -22.22
CA ASN A 414 11.07 -8.23 -21.80
C ASN A 414 11.60 -7.37 -22.97
N GLN A 415 11.19 -7.65 -24.22
CA GLN A 415 11.69 -6.91 -25.39
C GLN A 415 11.18 -5.47 -25.38
N THR A 416 9.94 -5.25 -24.98
CA THR A 416 9.38 -3.89 -24.78
C THR A 416 10.29 -3.03 -23.88
N ALA A 417 10.81 -3.62 -22.79
CA ALA A 417 11.69 -2.89 -21.88
C ALA A 417 13.06 -2.58 -22.48
N VAL A 418 13.56 -3.44 -23.35
CA VAL A 418 14.81 -3.19 -24.09
C VAL A 418 14.61 -2.10 -25.15
N ASP A 419 13.53 -2.19 -25.93
CA ASP A 419 13.23 -1.26 -27.02
C ASP A 419 12.96 0.16 -26.53
N ASN A 420 12.31 0.29 -25.36
CA ASN A 420 12.05 1.58 -24.72
C ASN A 420 13.23 2.12 -23.91
N GLY A 421 14.35 1.38 -23.82
CA GLY A 421 15.50 1.79 -23.01
C GLY A 421 15.27 1.71 -21.48
N TRP A 422 14.23 1.01 -21.04
CA TRP A 422 13.95 0.81 -19.61
C TRP A 422 14.95 -0.15 -18.95
N LEU A 423 15.57 -1.03 -19.76
CA LEU A 423 16.76 -1.79 -19.41
C LEU A 423 17.96 -1.13 -20.09
N ILE A 424 18.91 -0.67 -19.29
CA ILE A 424 20.18 -0.13 -19.81
C ILE A 424 20.99 -1.31 -20.32
N LYS A 425 21.34 -1.32 -21.62
CA LYS A 425 21.98 -2.46 -22.30
C LYS A 425 23.40 -2.11 -22.73
N ALA A 426 24.34 -3.06 -22.56
CA ALA A 426 25.72 -2.96 -22.99
C ALA A 426 26.34 -4.31 -23.35
N ASP A 427 27.43 -4.31 -24.11
CA ASP A 427 28.11 -5.54 -24.52
C ASP A 427 29.20 -5.98 -23.51
N SER A 428 29.63 -5.10 -22.61
CA SER A 428 30.49 -5.42 -21.46
C SER A 428 30.01 -4.77 -20.17
N ILE A 429 30.55 -5.22 -19.04
CA ILE A 429 30.24 -4.67 -17.71
C ILE A 429 30.78 -3.25 -17.56
N GLU A 430 31.95 -2.97 -18.10
CA GLU A 430 32.56 -1.64 -18.14
C GLU A 430 31.64 -0.66 -18.89
N GLU A 431 31.24 -1.02 -20.11
CA GLU A 431 30.32 -0.22 -20.91
C GLU A 431 28.97 -0.02 -20.21
N LEU A 432 28.47 -1.06 -19.52
CA LEU A 432 27.24 -0.97 -18.76
C LEU A 432 27.34 0.09 -17.65
N ALA A 433 28.45 0.08 -16.91
CA ALA A 433 28.71 1.06 -15.85
C ALA A 433 28.82 2.48 -16.41
N GLU A 434 29.54 2.66 -17.56
CA GLU A 434 29.64 3.94 -18.25
C GLU A 434 28.25 4.45 -18.68
N LYS A 435 27.42 3.59 -19.26
CA LYS A 435 26.05 3.95 -19.67
C LYS A 435 25.18 4.34 -18.48
N ILE A 436 25.28 3.62 -17.36
CA ILE A 436 24.55 3.99 -16.13
C ILE A 436 24.99 5.39 -15.67
N ARG A 437 26.31 5.62 -15.59
CA ARG A 437 26.90 6.90 -15.15
C ARG A 437 26.46 8.07 -16.02
N ASP A 438 26.51 7.88 -17.34
CA ASP A 438 26.42 8.96 -18.32
C ASP A 438 24.96 9.19 -18.81
N SER A 439 24.08 8.19 -18.73
CA SER A 439 22.76 8.22 -19.34
C SER A 439 21.60 8.11 -18.35
N HIS A 440 21.85 7.71 -17.09
CA HIS A 440 20.80 7.61 -16.09
C HIS A 440 20.88 8.79 -15.11
N ASP A 441 20.08 9.83 -15.34
CA ASP A 441 20.14 11.10 -14.60
C ASP A 441 20.07 10.94 -13.07
N ASP A 442 19.26 10.00 -12.58
CA ASP A 442 19.14 9.72 -11.15
C ASP A 442 20.41 9.12 -10.52
N ASN A 443 21.32 8.55 -11.33
CA ASN A 443 22.63 8.09 -10.88
C ASN A 443 23.55 9.26 -10.49
N LYS A 444 23.38 10.42 -11.12
CA LYS A 444 24.19 11.63 -10.88
C LYS A 444 25.70 11.42 -11.08
N GLY A 445 26.09 10.55 -12.02
CA GLY A 445 27.49 10.27 -12.32
C GLY A 445 28.24 9.47 -11.27
N ARG A 446 27.55 8.77 -10.35
CA ARG A 446 28.20 8.06 -9.23
C ARG A 446 28.71 6.66 -9.58
N MET A 447 28.18 6.02 -10.63
CA MET A 447 28.60 4.68 -11.03
C MET A 447 30.07 4.68 -11.46
N SER A 448 30.89 3.79 -10.85
CA SER A 448 32.28 3.59 -11.24
C SER A 448 32.43 2.28 -12.02
N PRO A 449 32.96 2.32 -13.26
CA PRO A 449 33.26 1.12 -14.04
C PRO A 449 34.18 0.15 -13.29
N GLU A 450 35.22 0.64 -12.65
CA GLU A 450 36.19 -0.17 -11.93
C GLU A 450 35.52 -0.88 -10.75
N VAL A 451 34.63 -0.18 -10.02
CA VAL A 451 33.91 -0.74 -8.86
C VAL A 451 32.90 -1.79 -9.30
N LEU A 452 32.18 -1.56 -10.40
CA LEU A 452 31.21 -2.54 -10.88
C LEU A 452 31.91 -3.80 -11.39
N VAL A 453 33.02 -3.67 -12.12
CA VAL A 453 33.83 -4.82 -12.57
C VAL A 453 34.32 -5.63 -11.37
N GLU A 454 34.93 -4.99 -10.36
CA GLU A 454 35.37 -5.68 -9.13
C GLU A 454 34.19 -6.40 -8.44
N THR A 455 33.03 -5.79 -8.41
CA THR A 455 31.80 -6.40 -7.85
C THR A 455 31.39 -7.64 -8.63
N MET A 456 31.45 -7.60 -9.95
CA MET A 456 31.13 -8.75 -10.81
C MET A 456 32.15 -9.89 -10.69
N GLU A 457 33.44 -9.59 -10.53
CA GLU A 457 34.48 -10.59 -10.26
C GLU A 457 34.24 -11.30 -8.92
N LYS A 458 33.88 -10.55 -7.87
CA LYS A 458 33.47 -11.13 -6.57
C LYS A 458 32.23 -12.01 -6.69
N TYR A 459 31.23 -11.56 -7.46
CA TYR A 459 30.03 -12.36 -7.71
C TYR A 459 30.37 -13.67 -8.45
N GLN A 460 31.26 -13.62 -9.45
CA GLN A 460 31.70 -14.82 -10.16
C GLN A 460 32.40 -15.80 -9.19
N ALA A 461 33.28 -15.31 -8.31
CA ALA A 461 33.92 -16.13 -7.29
C ALA A 461 32.91 -16.75 -6.32
N MET A 462 31.84 -16.00 -5.95
CA MET A 462 30.72 -16.51 -5.16
C MET A 462 29.98 -17.64 -5.90
N VAL A 463 29.74 -17.51 -7.20
CA VAL A 463 29.12 -18.57 -8.02
C VAL A 463 29.96 -19.84 -8.03
N GLU A 464 31.28 -19.71 -8.22
CA GLU A 464 32.22 -20.83 -8.28
C GLU A 464 32.38 -21.53 -6.93
N SER A 465 32.46 -20.78 -5.84
CA SER A 465 32.62 -21.33 -4.47
C SER A 465 31.30 -21.82 -3.86
N GLY A 466 30.15 -21.32 -4.34
CA GLY A 466 28.85 -21.53 -3.72
C GLY A 466 28.64 -20.81 -2.39
N VAL A 467 29.51 -19.84 -2.05
CA VAL A 467 29.50 -19.11 -0.76
C VAL A 467 29.54 -17.61 -1.00
N ASP A 468 28.58 -16.89 -0.43
CA ASP A 468 28.59 -15.43 -0.35
C ASP A 468 29.21 -14.98 0.97
N GLU A 469 30.49 -14.58 0.94
CA GLU A 469 31.24 -14.14 2.13
C GLU A 469 30.85 -12.73 2.57
N GLU A 470 30.25 -11.91 1.69
CA GLU A 470 29.94 -10.51 2.02
C GLU A 470 28.62 -10.36 2.75
N PHE A 471 27.56 -11.04 2.29
CA PHE A 471 26.19 -10.84 2.79
C PHE A 471 25.49 -12.15 3.20
N GLY A 472 26.16 -13.29 3.08
CA GLY A 472 25.61 -14.59 3.47
C GLY A 472 24.39 -15.03 2.67
N ARG A 473 24.32 -14.65 1.37
CA ARG A 473 23.27 -15.10 0.48
C ARG A 473 23.38 -16.62 0.29
N SER A 474 22.31 -17.34 0.59
CA SER A 474 22.26 -18.80 0.41
C SER A 474 21.83 -19.16 -1.01
N SER A 475 22.42 -20.21 -1.59
CA SER A 475 21.94 -20.82 -2.82
C SER A 475 20.55 -21.45 -2.64
N LYS A 476 20.23 -21.87 -1.41
CA LYS A 476 18.97 -22.51 -1.07
C LYS A 476 18.10 -21.60 -0.22
N THR A 477 16.86 -21.42 -0.62
CA THR A 477 15.84 -20.72 0.15
C THR A 477 14.62 -21.60 0.30
N LYS A 478 13.90 -21.48 1.43
CA LYS A 478 12.58 -22.10 1.55
C LYS A 478 11.55 -21.28 0.79
N ASP A 479 10.78 -21.95 -0.07
CA ASP A 479 9.60 -21.34 -0.66
C ASP A 479 8.60 -21.00 0.45
N PRO A 480 8.13 -19.74 0.57
CA PRO A 480 7.24 -19.36 1.65
C PRO A 480 5.83 -19.94 1.52
N ILE A 481 5.48 -20.48 0.36
CA ILE A 481 4.16 -21.08 0.08
C ILE A 481 4.19 -22.58 0.36
N SER A 482 5.16 -23.29 -0.24
CA SER A 482 5.25 -24.75 -0.10
C SER A 482 6.07 -25.20 1.11
N GLY A 483 6.91 -24.34 1.67
CA GLY A 483 7.89 -24.70 2.69
C GLY A 483 9.07 -25.53 2.18
N GLU A 484 9.07 -25.87 0.89
CA GLU A 484 10.13 -26.67 0.26
C GLU A 484 11.41 -25.85 0.06
N GLU A 485 12.55 -26.51 0.16
CA GLU A 485 13.83 -25.91 -0.23
C GLU A 485 13.85 -25.70 -1.74
N VAL A 486 13.89 -24.45 -2.16
CA VAL A 486 14.02 -24.05 -3.57
C VAL A 486 15.45 -23.60 -3.77
N ASP A 487 16.15 -24.26 -4.69
CA ASP A 487 17.44 -23.78 -5.16
C ASP A 487 17.21 -22.58 -6.08
N LYS A 488 17.37 -21.38 -5.52
CA LYS A 488 17.40 -20.14 -6.30
C LYS A 488 18.81 -19.81 -6.78
N GLY A 489 19.75 -20.66 -6.48
CA GLY A 489 21.10 -20.80 -6.99
C GLY A 489 21.91 -19.54 -7.22
N PHE A 490 23.20 -19.71 -7.19
CA PHE A 490 24.12 -18.78 -7.82
C PHE A 490 24.26 -19.19 -9.27
N GLN A 491 23.77 -18.37 -10.21
CA GLN A 491 24.02 -18.55 -11.63
C GLN A 491 24.97 -17.45 -12.12
N PRO A 492 25.91 -17.76 -13.02
CA PRO A 492 26.80 -16.75 -13.57
C PRO A 492 26.01 -15.66 -14.29
N ILE A 493 26.61 -14.48 -14.35
CA ILE A 493 26.17 -13.34 -15.16
C ILE A 493 27.32 -13.10 -16.15
N ASP A 494 27.39 -13.89 -17.22
CA ASP A 494 28.53 -13.97 -18.12
C ASP A 494 28.17 -14.01 -19.61
N THR A 495 26.87 -13.99 -19.94
CA THR A 495 26.38 -14.08 -21.31
C THR A 495 25.96 -12.69 -21.83
N PRO A 496 26.78 -12.00 -22.64
CA PRO A 496 26.39 -10.70 -23.17
C PRO A 496 25.20 -10.80 -24.14
N PRO A 497 24.46 -9.71 -24.37
CA PRO A 497 24.62 -8.42 -23.70
C PRO A 497 24.18 -8.43 -22.24
N PHE A 498 24.74 -7.48 -21.46
CA PHE A 498 24.40 -7.26 -20.08
C PHE A 498 23.36 -6.16 -19.95
N TYR A 499 22.58 -6.20 -18.85
CA TYR A 499 21.51 -5.25 -18.60
C TYR A 499 21.52 -4.75 -17.16
N ALA A 500 21.15 -3.49 -16.97
CA ALA A 500 20.87 -2.92 -15.67
C ALA A 500 19.42 -2.42 -15.63
N MET A 501 18.68 -2.85 -14.60
CA MET A 501 17.33 -2.37 -14.30
C MET A 501 17.40 -1.44 -13.09
N PRO A 502 17.09 -0.13 -13.22
CA PRO A 502 17.08 0.79 -12.09
C PRO A 502 15.99 0.39 -11.08
N LEU A 503 16.32 0.42 -9.80
CA LEU A 503 15.42 0.07 -8.71
C LEU A 503 15.36 1.19 -7.66
N VAL A 504 14.19 1.35 -7.07
CA VAL A 504 13.92 2.27 -5.96
C VAL A 504 13.15 1.55 -4.85
N ALA A 505 13.06 2.14 -3.68
CA ALA A 505 12.14 1.68 -2.66
C ALA A 505 10.70 1.77 -3.17
N GLY A 506 9.87 0.79 -2.84
CA GLY A 506 8.49 0.81 -3.31
C GLY A 506 7.64 -0.33 -2.79
N GLY A 507 6.37 -0.31 -3.13
CA GLY A 507 5.44 -1.32 -2.66
C GLY A 507 4.05 -1.21 -3.29
N PRO A 508 3.11 -2.06 -2.84
CA PRO A 508 1.72 -1.95 -3.30
C PRO A 508 1.07 -0.67 -2.79
N ASN A 509 1.46 -0.20 -1.60
CA ASN A 509 0.71 0.81 -0.88
C ASN A 509 1.49 1.43 0.29
N THR A 510 1.04 2.59 0.72
CA THR A 510 1.48 3.25 1.95
C THR A 510 0.88 2.60 3.21
N LYS A 511 1.33 2.99 4.38
CA LYS A 511 0.87 2.51 5.68
C LYS A 511 0.67 3.65 6.67
N GLY A 512 -0.34 3.50 7.53
CA GLY A 512 -0.73 4.54 8.47
C GLY A 512 -1.84 5.42 7.90
N GLY A 513 -2.06 6.58 8.48
CA GLY A 513 -3.13 7.52 8.15
C GLY A 513 -3.93 7.90 9.38
N LEU A 514 -5.26 7.86 9.34
CA LEU A 514 -6.11 8.25 10.47
C LEU A 514 -6.01 7.25 11.62
N GLN A 515 -5.89 7.77 12.84
CA GLN A 515 -5.97 6.94 14.05
C GLN A 515 -7.42 6.59 14.35
N THR A 516 -7.65 5.31 14.67
CA THR A 516 -8.96 4.80 15.07
C THR A 516 -8.87 4.03 16.39
N ASP A 517 -10.00 3.89 17.07
CA ASP A 517 -10.17 2.94 18.16
C ASP A 517 -10.47 1.50 17.66
N GLY A 518 -10.77 0.57 18.55
CA GLY A 518 -11.11 -0.81 18.20
C GLY A 518 -12.42 -0.96 17.42
N ASP A 519 -13.36 -0.07 17.63
CA ASP A 519 -14.65 -0.01 16.94
C ASP A 519 -14.62 0.79 15.64
N ARG A 520 -13.44 1.24 15.24
CA ARG A 520 -13.12 1.98 14.01
C ARG A 520 -13.60 3.44 13.98
N HIS A 521 -14.00 4.02 15.12
CA HIS A 521 -14.19 5.47 15.20
C HIS A 521 -12.86 6.19 14.95
N VAL A 522 -12.91 7.24 14.16
CA VAL A 522 -11.76 8.16 14.03
C VAL A 522 -11.64 8.99 15.30
N VAL A 523 -10.42 9.15 15.81
CA VAL A 523 -10.15 9.94 17.03
C VAL A 523 -9.35 11.20 16.73
N ASN A 524 -9.52 12.22 17.56
CA ASN A 524 -8.76 13.46 17.51
C ASN A 524 -7.47 13.40 18.35
N TRP A 525 -6.66 14.46 18.35
CA TRP A 525 -5.40 14.52 19.10
C TRP A 525 -5.56 14.53 20.63
N ASN A 526 -6.78 14.74 21.14
CA ASN A 526 -7.10 14.56 22.55
C ASN A 526 -7.51 13.11 22.88
N ASN A 527 -7.47 12.22 21.88
CA ASN A 527 -7.98 10.86 21.96
C ASN A 527 -9.50 10.76 22.21
N GLU A 528 -10.25 11.72 21.73
CA GLU A 528 -11.71 11.73 21.76
C GLU A 528 -12.23 11.27 20.38
N ILE A 529 -13.35 10.57 20.38
CA ILE A 529 -14.03 10.15 19.16
C ILE A 529 -14.54 11.39 18.42
N ILE A 530 -14.28 11.45 17.10
CA ILE A 530 -14.98 12.37 16.20
C ILE A 530 -16.32 11.72 15.87
N PRO A 531 -17.45 12.25 16.40
CA PRO A 531 -18.73 11.54 16.32
C PRO A 531 -19.18 11.30 14.88
N ARG A 532 -19.70 10.10 14.61
CA ARG A 532 -20.23 9.67 13.31
C ARG A 532 -19.18 9.59 12.19
N LEU A 533 -17.90 9.56 12.53
CA LEU A 533 -16.80 9.39 11.58
C LEU A 533 -16.06 8.07 11.86
N TYR A 534 -16.01 7.23 10.84
CA TYR A 534 -15.34 5.93 10.86
C TYR A 534 -14.27 5.86 9.77
N SER A 535 -13.30 4.94 9.93
CA SER A 535 -12.31 4.68 8.89
C SER A 535 -11.86 3.22 8.89
N ALA A 536 -11.66 2.67 7.69
CA ALA A 536 -11.19 1.32 7.49
C ALA A 536 -10.23 1.19 6.30
N GLY A 537 -9.44 0.11 6.32
CA GLY A 537 -8.48 -0.22 5.29
C GLY A 537 -7.18 0.59 5.40
N GLU A 538 -6.52 0.77 4.27
CA GLU A 538 -5.16 1.30 4.16
C GLU A 538 -4.97 2.66 4.84
N MET A 539 -5.90 3.60 4.67
CA MET A 539 -5.80 4.95 5.25
C MET A 539 -5.94 5.01 6.77
N SER A 540 -6.21 3.88 7.41
CA SER A 540 -6.23 3.72 8.87
C SER A 540 -5.67 2.34 9.25
N SER A 541 -4.58 1.94 8.56
CA SER A 541 -3.98 0.62 8.66
C SER A 541 -3.53 0.27 10.07
N VAL A 542 -3.86 -0.94 10.51
CA VAL A 542 -3.36 -1.51 11.76
C VAL A 542 -1.97 -2.14 11.61
N PHE A 543 -1.61 -2.62 10.41
CA PHE A 543 -0.30 -3.17 10.07
C PHE A 543 0.75 -2.08 9.75
N LYS A 544 0.91 -1.13 10.65
CA LYS A 544 1.74 0.07 10.44
C LYS A 544 3.21 -0.08 10.87
N PHE A 545 3.55 -1.12 11.62
CA PHE A 545 4.94 -1.43 12.03
C PHE A 545 5.49 -2.63 11.27
N VAL A 546 4.87 -3.79 11.44
CA VAL A 546 5.23 -5.03 10.78
C VAL A 546 4.12 -5.38 9.81
N TYR A 547 4.49 -5.68 8.57
CA TYR A 547 3.54 -6.08 7.55
C TYR A 547 3.68 -7.57 7.26
N GLN A 548 2.68 -8.34 7.59
CA GLN A 548 2.54 -9.72 7.11
C GLN A 548 1.82 -9.73 5.76
N GLY A 549 2.37 -10.46 4.77
CA GLY A 549 1.76 -10.58 3.44
C GLY A 549 0.33 -11.13 3.55
N GLY A 550 -0.65 -10.36 3.06
CA GLY A 550 -2.08 -10.61 3.25
C GLY A 550 -2.76 -9.67 4.24
N GLY A 551 -2.01 -9.00 5.12
CA GLY A 551 -2.55 -8.11 6.13
C GLY A 551 -3.44 -6.99 5.59
N ASN A 552 -3.14 -6.44 4.40
CA ASN A 552 -3.97 -5.40 3.78
C ASN A 552 -5.41 -5.87 3.50
N LEU A 553 -5.57 -7.05 2.90
CA LEU A 553 -6.91 -7.57 2.63
C LEU A 553 -7.61 -8.07 3.89
N THR A 554 -6.84 -8.59 4.86
CA THR A 554 -7.35 -8.94 6.19
C THR A 554 -7.94 -7.72 6.89
N GLU A 555 -7.20 -6.59 6.93
CA GLU A 555 -7.73 -5.35 7.52
C GLU A 555 -8.92 -4.77 6.72
N CYS A 556 -8.99 -4.99 5.40
CA CYS A 556 -10.17 -4.63 4.62
C CYS A 556 -11.41 -5.40 5.10
N ILE A 557 -11.29 -6.73 5.29
CA ILE A 557 -12.41 -7.56 5.75
C ILE A 557 -12.78 -7.18 7.20
N VAL A 558 -11.81 -7.25 8.11
CA VAL A 558 -12.09 -7.08 9.56
C VAL A 558 -12.51 -5.65 9.86
N CYS A 559 -11.71 -4.65 9.46
CA CYS A 559 -11.99 -3.26 9.79
C CYS A 559 -13.20 -2.71 9.03
N GLY A 560 -13.42 -3.16 7.77
CA GLY A 560 -14.59 -2.77 6.99
C GLY A 560 -15.89 -3.26 7.66
N ARG A 561 -15.93 -4.53 8.07
CA ARG A 561 -17.09 -5.11 8.77
C ARG A 561 -17.39 -4.38 10.08
N ILE A 562 -16.37 -4.17 10.92
CA ILE A 562 -16.54 -3.46 12.20
C ILE A 562 -17.07 -2.04 11.97
N ALA A 563 -16.49 -1.29 11.02
CA ALA A 563 -16.93 0.07 10.71
C ALA A 563 -18.38 0.10 10.19
N GLY A 564 -18.74 -0.84 9.30
CA GLY A 564 -20.09 -0.94 8.73
C GLY A 564 -21.16 -1.24 9.78
N GLU A 565 -20.90 -2.23 10.64
CA GLU A 565 -21.82 -2.63 11.73
C GLU A 565 -22.03 -1.49 12.74
N ASN A 566 -20.94 -0.83 13.17
CA ASN A 566 -21.01 0.26 14.15
C ASN A 566 -21.64 1.53 13.56
N ALA A 567 -21.33 1.88 12.33
CA ALA A 567 -21.95 3.01 11.64
C ALA A 567 -23.46 2.83 11.45
N ALA A 568 -23.90 1.60 11.12
CA ALA A 568 -25.32 1.29 11.01
C ALA A 568 -26.06 1.32 12.34
N ALA A 569 -25.38 1.03 13.46
CA ALA A 569 -25.93 1.07 14.80
C ALA A 569 -26.11 2.49 15.37
N GLU A 570 -25.49 3.50 14.74
CA GLU A 570 -25.67 4.91 15.14
C GLU A 570 -27.14 5.34 15.09
N THR A 571 -27.52 6.20 16.02
CA THR A 571 -28.84 6.84 15.98
C THR A 571 -28.83 7.92 14.91
N ALA A 572 -29.83 7.95 14.04
CA ALA A 572 -29.93 8.99 13.03
C ALA A 572 -29.99 10.39 13.71
N TRP A 573 -29.18 11.34 13.21
CA TRP A 573 -29.30 12.71 13.68
C TRP A 573 -30.52 13.37 13.02
N GLU A 574 -31.30 14.03 13.84
CA GLU A 574 -32.43 14.81 13.38
C GLU A 574 -31.95 16.23 13.04
N GLY A 575 -31.77 16.47 11.75
CA GLY A 575 -31.40 17.81 11.28
C GLY A 575 -32.45 18.84 11.69
N LYS A 576 -32.07 19.82 12.51
CA LYS A 576 -32.79 21.05 12.68
C LYS A 576 -32.16 22.13 11.84
#